data_42649bf931786b00075e690b9f8102d3
#
_entry.id   42649bf931786b00075e690b9f8102d3
#
_cell.length_a   1.000
_cell.length_b   1.000
_cell.length_c   1.000
_cell.angle_alpha   90.00
_cell.angle_beta   90.00
_cell.angle_gamma   90.00
#
_symmetry.space_group_name_H-M   'P 1'
#
loop_
_entity.id
_entity.type
_entity.pdbx_description
1 polymer ?
#
loop_
_entity_poly.entity_id
_entity_poly.type
_entity_poly.pdbx_seq_one_letter_code
_entity_poly.pdbx_strand_id
1 'polypeptide(L)'
;MAKILFSPIGGSDPIRNFRDGSMLHICRYYLPDKVILYLTGEMYQHHLQDNRYVYCLEELSKKISHPFDIEIITRDELKEVQDYEYFYDDFRTCIGQINSQMNSEDELFLNVSSGTPAMKNALIILAT
;
A
#
# COMPACT_ATOMS: atom_id res chain seq x y z
N MET A 1 -5.67 -7.66 18.49
CA MET A 1 -5.22 -6.37 17.94
C MET A 1 -4.47 -6.60 16.65
N ALA A 2 -4.96 -6.08 15.55
CA ALA A 2 -4.32 -6.21 14.26
C ALA A 2 -3.76 -4.87 13.78
N LYS A 3 -2.63 -4.93 13.09
CA LYS A 3 -2.04 -3.77 12.41
C LYS A 3 -2.26 -3.94 10.93
N ILE A 4 -2.92 -2.98 10.32
CA ILE A 4 -3.26 -3.00 8.90
C ILE A 4 -2.55 -1.85 8.21
N LEU A 5 -1.82 -2.15 7.13
CA LEU A 5 -1.17 -1.14 6.32
C LEU A 5 -1.94 -0.95 5.02
N PHE A 6 -2.31 0.28 4.70
CA PHE A 6 -2.81 0.66 3.39
C PHE A 6 -1.69 1.39 2.65
N SER A 7 -1.24 0.85 1.53
CA SER A 7 -0.10 1.39 0.79
C SER A 7 -0.39 1.52 -0.69
N PRO A 8 -0.52 2.75 -1.20
CA PRO A 8 -0.35 2.96 -2.63
C PRO A 8 1.04 2.51 -3.04
N ILE A 9 1.20 2.07 -4.27
CA ILE A 9 2.48 1.59 -4.78
C ILE A 9 2.99 2.58 -5.81
N GLY A 10 4.25 2.94 -5.67
CA GLY A 10 4.93 3.86 -6.57
C GLY A 10 6.11 3.22 -7.28
N GLY A 11 6.79 4.01 -8.11
CA GLY A 11 7.89 3.53 -8.92
C GLY A 11 9.12 3.07 -8.13
N SER A 12 9.25 3.46 -6.87
CA SER A 12 10.35 3.01 -6.00
C SER A 12 10.05 1.71 -5.28
N ASP A 13 8.84 1.20 -5.39
CA ASP A 13 8.46 -0.07 -4.77
C ASP A 13 8.65 -1.22 -5.76
N PRO A 14 8.95 -2.40 -5.29
CA PRO A 14 9.25 -2.75 -3.91
C PRO A 14 10.70 -2.46 -3.51
N ILE A 15 11.61 -2.41 -4.49
CA ILE A 15 13.05 -2.22 -4.25
C ILE A 15 13.58 -1.30 -5.33
N ARG A 16 14.42 -0.35 -4.93
CA ARG A 16 15.11 0.52 -5.85
C ARG A 16 16.55 0.74 -5.40
N ASN A 17 17.51 0.59 -6.32
CA ASN A 17 18.94 0.78 -6.04
C ASN A 17 19.40 -0.08 -4.86
N PHE A 18 18.96 -1.36 -4.83
CA PHE A 18 19.31 -2.33 -3.79
C PHE A 18 18.76 -1.98 -2.40
N ARG A 19 17.79 -1.09 -2.31
CA ARG A 19 17.17 -0.70 -1.04
C ARG A 19 15.67 -0.89 -1.09
N ASP A 20 15.08 -1.17 0.07
CA ASP A 20 13.63 -1.26 0.20
C ASP A 20 12.99 0.08 -0.22
N GLY A 21 11.94 0.01 -1.02
CA GLY A 21 11.03 1.12 -1.18
C GLY A 21 10.22 1.32 0.10
N SER A 22 9.42 2.38 0.15
CA SER A 22 8.69 2.73 1.38
C SER A 22 7.79 1.62 1.87
N MET A 23 7.10 0.92 0.97
CA MET A 23 6.18 -0.14 1.35
C MET A 23 6.90 -1.27 2.09
N LEU A 24 8.00 -1.80 1.53
CA LEU A 24 8.76 -2.86 2.20
C LEU A 24 9.41 -2.38 3.48
N HIS A 25 9.90 -1.13 3.50
CA HIS A 25 10.52 -0.56 4.70
C HIS A 25 9.52 -0.52 5.86
N ILE A 26 8.30 -0.06 5.60
CA ILE A 26 7.26 -0.03 6.63
C ILE A 26 6.94 -1.43 7.11
N CYS A 27 6.79 -2.38 6.18
CA CYS A 27 6.50 -3.77 6.55
C CYS A 27 7.60 -4.39 7.40
N ARG A 28 8.86 -4.09 7.10
CA ARG A 28 10.00 -4.61 7.84
C ARG A 28 10.05 -4.11 9.28
N TYR A 29 9.73 -2.84 9.49
CA TYR A 29 9.91 -2.22 10.81
C TYR A 29 8.64 -2.15 11.65
N TYR A 30 7.47 -2.06 11.03
CA TYR A 30 6.21 -1.96 11.78
C TYR A 30 5.44 -3.28 11.87
N LEU A 31 5.82 -4.27 11.06
CA LEU A 31 5.28 -5.63 11.12
C LEU A 31 3.75 -5.68 11.06
N PRO A 32 3.13 -5.11 10.01
CA PRO A 32 1.68 -5.20 9.91
C PRO A 32 1.23 -6.65 9.74
N ASP A 33 0.05 -6.96 10.24
CA ASP A 33 -0.56 -8.27 10.06
C ASP A 33 -1.19 -8.38 8.68
N LYS A 34 -1.74 -7.28 8.18
CA LYS A 34 -2.36 -7.21 6.86
C LYS A 34 -1.78 -6.06 6.07
N VAL A 35 -1.49 -6.31 4.80
CA VAL A 35 -0.95 -5.31 3.87
C VAL A 35 -1.90 -5.19 2.70
N ILE A 36 -2.47 -4.00 2.51
CA ILE A 36 -3.36 -3.70 1.41
C ILE A 36 -2.61 -2.84 0.41
N LEU A 37 -2.34 -3.39 -0.77
CA LEU A 37 -1.60 -2.72 -1.84
C LEU A 37 -2.59 -2.10 -2.83
N TYR A 38 -2.44 -0.80 -3.07
CA TYR A 38 -3.27 -0.07 -4.03
C TYR A 38 -2.46 0.17 -5.30
N LEU A 39 -2.88 -0.44 -6.41
CA LEU A 39 -2.15 -0.44 -7.67
C LEU A 39 -2.94 0.31 -8.75
N THR A 40 -2.35 1.36 -9.31
CA THR A 40 -2.90 2.02 -10.50
C THR A 40 -2.46 1.27 -11.76
N GLY A 41 -2.90 1.72 -12.94
CA GLY A 41 -2.72 0.97 -14.17
C GLY A 41 -1.30 0.48 -14.43
N GLU A 42 -0.30 1.39 -14.35
CA GLU A 42 1.09 1.01 -14.61
C GLU A 42 1.61 0.02 -13.57
N MET A 43 1.33 0.26 -12.30
CA MET A 43 1.80 -0.63 -11.23
C MET A 43 1.12 -1.98 -11.31
N TYR A 44 -0.14 -2.02 -11.70
CA TYR A 44 -0.85 -3.28 -11.92
C TYR A 44 -0.21 -4.10 -13.06
N GLN A 45 0.23 -3.44 -14.13
CA GLN A 45 0.95 -4.13 -15.21
C GLN A 45 2.25 -4.75 -14.72
N HIS A 46 3.00 -4.04 -13.88
CA HIS A 46 4.20 -4.60 -13.25
C HIS A 46 3.86 -5.82 -12.40
N HIS A 47 2.77 -5.75 -11.65
CA HIS A 47 2.31 -6.88 -10.82
C HIS A 47 1.98 -8.10 -11.69
N LEU A 48 1.28 -7.90 -12.81
CA LEU A 48 0.93 -9.00 -13.71
C LEU A 48 2.16 -9.61 -14.38
N GLN A 49 3.18 -8.79 -14.63
CA GLN A 49 4.37 -9.22 -15.33
C GLN A 49 5.22 -10.19 -14.50
N ASP A 50 5.44 -9.91 -13.23
CA ASP A 50 6.39 -10.68 -12.41
C ASP A 50 6.01 -10.83 -10.95
N ASN A 51 4.81 -10.40 -10.55
CA ASN A 51 4.33 -10.54 -9.17
C ASN A 51 5.30 -9.93 -8.13
N ARG A 52 6.01 -8.88 -8.52
CA ARG A 52 7.15 -8.37 -7.74
C ARG A 52 6.79 -7.93 -6.32
N TYR A 53 5.62 -7.35 -6.13
CA TYR A 53 5.24 -6.81 -4.81
C TYR A 53 4.95 -7.93 -3.82
N VAL A 54 4.14 -8.87 -4.21
CA VAL A 54 3.80 -10.03 -3.38
C VAL A 54 5.02 -10.90 -3.16
N TYR A 55 5.81 -11.13 -4.21
CA TYR A 55 7.02 -11.93 -4.11
C TYR A 55 7.98 -11.34 -3.05
N CYS A 56 8.22 -10.04 -3.10
CA CYS A 56 9.12 -9.40 -2.14
C CYS A 56 8.56 -9.46 -0.71
N LEU A 57 7.24 -9.31 -0.55
CA LEU A 57 6.62 -9.44 0.76
C LEU A 57 6.73 -10.85 1.31
N GLU A 58 6.54 -11.86 0.46
CA GLU A 58 6.68 -13.25 0.88
C GLU A 58 8.12 -13.59 1.27
N GLU A 59 9.10 -13.09 0.52
CA GLU A 59 10.51 -13.28 0.86
C GLU A 59 10.87 -12.57 2.17
N LEU A 60 10.37 -11.35 2.36
CA LEU A 60 10.57 -10.63 3.61
C LEU A 60 9.94 -11.39 4.78
N SER A 61 8.72 -11.90 4.59
CA SER A 61 8.01 -12.69 5.59
C SER A 61 8.84 -13.87 6.08
N LYS A 62 9.47 -14.59 5.17
CA LYS A 62 10.34 -15.73 5.52
C LYS A 62 11.55 -15.26 6.33
N LYS A 63 12.14 -14.13 5.91
CA LYS A 63 13.39 -13.64 6.51
C LYS A 63 13.19 -13.15 7.93
N ILE A 64 12.07 -12.50 8.20
CA ILE A 64 11.78 -11.94 9.54
C ILE A 64 10.82 -12.79 10.35
N SER A 65 10.40 -13.93 9.83
CA SER A 65 9.47 -14.87 10.49
C SER A 65 8.18 -14.20 10.93
N HIS A 66 7.62 -13.38 10.05
CA HIS A 66 6.35 -12.67 10.30
C HIS A 66 5.44 -12.82 9.07
N PRO A 67 4.26 -13.42 9.21
CA PRO A 67 3.34 -13.58 8.08
C PRO A 67 2.65 -12.26 7.74
N PHE A 68 2.45 -12.03 6.45
CA PHE A 68 1.64 -10.91 5.97
C PHE A 68 0.42 -11.46 5.25
N ASP A 69 -0.77 -10.99 5.63
CA ASP A 69 -2.00 -11.22 4.86
C ASP A 69 -2.07 -10.11 3.81
N ILE A 70 -1.99 -10.47 2.53
CA ILE A 70 -1.85 -9.49 1.44
C ILE A 70 -3.15 -9.40 0.65
N GLU A 71 -3.66 -8.17 0.53
CA GLU A 71 -4.82 -7.86 -0.30
C GLU A 71 -4.42 -6.84 -1.35
N ILE A 72 -4.95 -6.97 -2.56
CA ILE A 72 -4.66 -6.04 -3.66
C ILE A 72 -5.94 -5.36 -4.08
N ILE A 73 -5.88 -4.01 -4.13
CA ILE A 73 -6.91 -3.18 -4.72
C ILE A 73 -6.34 -2.64 -6.02
N THR A 74 -7.04 -2.83 -7.13
CA THR A 74 -6.54 -2.40 -8.43
C THR A 74 -7.41 -1.28 -9.00
N ARG A 75 -6.74 -0.37 -9.70
CA ARG A 75 -7.36 0.63 -10.56
C ARG A 75 -6.66 0.55 -11.91
N ASP A 76 -6.81 -0.61 -12.55
CA ASP A 76 -6.04 -1.00 -13.74
C ASP A 76 -6.30 -0.10 -14.95
N GLU A 77 -7.45 0.55 -15.03
CA GLU A 77 -7.76 1.48 -16.11
C GLU A 77 -7.32 2.91 -15.83
N LEU A 78 -6.90 3.20 -14.60
CA LEU A 78 -6.52 4.55 -14.22
C LEU A 78 -5.13 4.89 -14.75
N LYS A 79 -5.06 5.91 -15.61
CA LYS A 79 -3.80 6.40 -16.19
C LYS A 79 -3.42 7.77 -15.66
N GLU A 80 -4.39 8.59 -15.25
CA GLU A 80 -4.09 9.90 -14.69
C GLU A 80 -3.80 9.77 -13.19
N VAL A 81 -2.50 9.83 -12.86
CA VAL A 81 -2.04 9.59 -11.49
C VAL A 81 -1.69 10.90 -10.76
N GLN A 82 -2.08 12.04 -11.32
CA GLN A 82 -1.83 13.34 -10.71
C GLN A 82 -3.13 14.04 -10.24
N ASP A 83 -4.26 13.37 -10.33
CA ASP A 83 -5.55 13.95 -9.97
C ASP A 83 -5.80 13.77 -8.47
N TYR A 84 -5.52 14.83 -7.70
CA TYR A 84 -5.69 14.85 -6.26
C TYR A 84 -7.12 14.52 -5.84
N GLU A 85 -8.12 15.13 -6.47
CA GLU A 85 -9.52 14.94 -6.07
C GLU A 85 -9.97 13.50 -6.27
N TYR A 86 -9.52 12.85 -7.36
CA TYR A 86 -9.82 11.45 -7.58
C TYR A 86 -9.27 10.59 -6.43
N PHE A 87 -8.01 10.79 -6.07
CA PHE A 87 -7.40 9.98 -5.02
C PHE A 87 -7.95 10.30 -3.64
N TYR A 88 -8.28 11.56 -3.38
CA TYR A 88 -8.94 11.90 -2.12
C TYR A 88 -10.25 11.12 -1.96
N ASP A 89 -11.10 11.13 -2.97
CA ASP A 89 -12.39 10.45 -2.93
C ASP A 89 -12.23 8.93 -2.87
N ASP A 90 -11.35 8.37 -3.69
CA ASP A 90 -11.16 6.93 -3.76
C ASP A 90 -10.52 6.39 -2.47
N PHE A 91 -9.48 7.05 -1.97
CA PHE A 91 -8.84 6.65 -0.73
C PHE A 91 -9.78 6.79 0.46
N ARG A 92 -10.60 7.83 0.50
CA ARG A 92 -11.60 7.99 1.56
C ARG A 92 -12.56 6.81 1.57
N THR A 93 -13.00 6.38 0.40
CA THR A 93 -13.87 5.22 0.26
C THR A 93 -13.18 3.94 0.71
N CYS A 94 -11.94 3.71 0.25
CA CYS A 94 -11.17 2.52 0.64
C CYS A 94 -10.93 2.47 2.15
N ILE A 95 -10.50 3.58 2.73
CA ILE A 95 -10.23 3.68 4.17
C ILE A 95 -11.51 3.47 4.96
N GLY A 96 -12.64 4.01 4.50
CA GLY A 96 -13.93 3.78 5.14
C GLY A 96 -14.33 2.33 5.16
N GLN A 97 -14.10 1.61 4.06
CA GLN A 97 -14.37 0.18 3.97
C GLN A 97 -13.46 -0.62 4.92
N ILE A 98 -12.18 -0.26 4.98
CA ILE A 98 -11.24 -0.90 5.89
C ILE A 98 -11.68 -0.68 7.34
N ASN A 99 -11.99 0.57 7.70
CA ASN A 99 -12.41 0.91 9.05
C ASN A 99 -13.69 0.18 9.47
N SER A 100 -14.61 -0.05 8.53
CA SER A 100 -15.87 -0.75 8.84
C SER A 100 -15.64 -2.21 9.24
N GLN A 101 -14.51 -2.78 8.89
CA GLN A 101 -14.15 -4.17 9.20
C GLN A 101 -13.18 -4.28 10.38
N MET A 102 -12.73 -3.15 10.91
CA MET A 102 -11.77 -3.13 12.01
C MET A 102 -12.47 -3.12 13.36
N ASN A 103 -11.82 -3.73 14.34
CA ASN A 103 -12.22 -3.65 15.73
C ASN A 103 -11.60 -2.39 16.35
N SER A 104 -12.10 -1.97 17.51
CA SER A 104 -11.60 -0.76 18.18
C SER A 104 -10.12 -0.85 18.58
N GLU A 105 -9.59 -2.07 18.69
CA GLU A 105 -8.20 -2.29 19.08
C GLU A 105 -7.25 -2.38 17.90
N ASP A 106 -7.78 -2.45 16.67
CA ASP A 106 -6.96 -2.54 15.47
C ASP A 106 -6.40 -1.16 15.10
N GLU A 107 -5.22 -1.17 14.49
CA GLU A 107 -4.57 0.06 14.04
C GLU A 107 -4.43 0.05 12.53
N LEU A 108 -4.73 1.20 11.92
CA LEU A 108 -4.54 1.41 10.49
C LEU A 108 -3.37 2.35 10.26
N PHE A 109 -2.39 1.89 9.49
CA PHE A 109 -1.25 2.69 9.05
C PHE A 109 -1.44 3.05 7.59
N LEU A 110 -1.14 4.31 7.25
CA LEU A 110 -1.19 4.79 5.87
C LEU A 110 0.22 5.10 5.40
N ASN A 111 0.63 4.49 4.28
CA ASN A 111 1.93 4.80 3.68
C ASN A 111 1.80 6.09 2.87
N VAL A 112 2.32 7.18 3.40
CA VAL A 112 2.27 8.51 2.75
C VAL A 112 3.55 8.81 1.98
N SER A 113 4.41 7.81 1.80
CA SER A 113 5.72 8.00 1.14
C SER A 113 5.81 7.33 -0.24
N SER A 114 4.85 6.50 -0.61
CA SER A 114 4.79 5.86 -1.93
C SER A 114 3.72 6.48 -2.80
N GLY A 115 3.93 6.43 -4.11
CA GLY A 115 2.98 6.94 -5.08
C GLY A 115 3.32 8.34 -5.56
N THR A 116 2.38 8.95 -6.28
CA THR A 116 2.55 10.31 -6.79
C THR A 116 2.30 11.34 -5.69
N PRO A 117 2.75 12.60 -5.89
CA PRO A 117 2.42 13.67 -4.94
C PRO A 117 0.91 13.82 -4.67
N ALA A 118 0.06 13.60 -5.67
CA ALA A 118 -1.39 13.65 -5.52
C ALA A 118 -1.87 12.60 -4.52
N MET A 119 -1.35 11.36 -4.64
CA MET A 119 -1.69 10.28 -3.71
C MET A 119 -1.21 10.57 -2.30
N LYS A 120 0.04 11.02 -2.17
CA LYS A 120 0.65 11.33 -0.87
C LYS A 120 -0.12 12.43 -0.15
N ASN A 121 -0.46 13.49 -0.87
CA ASN A 121 -1.20 14.62 -0.30
C ASN A 121 -2.60 14.20 0.15
N ALA A 122 -3.28 13.39 -0.65
CA ALA A 122 -4.60 12.89 -0.29
C ALA A 122 -4.55 12.07 1.00
N LEU A 123 -3.58 11.17 1.13
CA LEU A 123 -3.44 10.34 2.33
C LEU A 123 -3.07 11.16 3.56
N ILE A 124 -2.19 12.14 3.42
CA ILE A 124 -1.81 13.01 4.54
C ILE A 124 -3.03 13.74 5.11
N ILE A 125 -3.86 14.27 4.24
CA ILE A 125 -5.10 14.96 4.67
C ILE A 125 -6.05 13.98 5.34
N LEU A 126 -6.22 12.79 4.77
CA LEU A 126 -7.13 11.78 5.34
C LEU A 126 -6.62 11.23 6.68
N ALA A 127 -5.32 11.26 6.92
CA ALA A 127 -4.72 10.79 8.17
C ALA A 127 -4.95 11.74 9.35
N THR A 128 -5.30 12.99 9.08
CA THR A 128 -5.57 13.96 10.13
C THR A 128 -7.04 13.94 10.53
#